data_924a7850383d6503c0774efd570e4751
#
_entry.id   924a7850383d6503c0774efd570e4751
#
_cell.length_a   1.000
_cell.length_b   1.000
_cell.length_c   1.000
_cell.angle_alpha   90.00
_cell.angle_beta   90.00
_cell.angle_gamma   90.00
#
_symmetry.space_group_name_H-M   'P 1'
#
loop_
_entity.id
_entity.type
_entity.pdbx_description
1 polymer ?
#
loop_
_entity_poly.entity_id
_entity_poly.type
_entity_poly.pdbx_seq_one_letter_code
_entity_poly.pdbx_strand_id
1 'polypeptide(L)'
;QDIPDEDFIEAAETVKKVCDKMGGIPIVFEILTLMALWYFAKEQCDIVILEVGIGGRIDATNCIPSPKAAVITQLGLDHTETLGDTLEKIAAEKGGIIKPGCYAVMAEQKESAVDVVREICKQKQVPLTIASVSRMKVLSSSVEGQQIEDKEYGAIFLPLAGAHQVKNLANVLE
;
A
#
# COMPACT_ATOMS: atom_id res chain seq x y z
N GLN A 1 5.79 -18.47 3.81
CA GLN A 1 7.08 -19.19 3.96
C GLN A 1 8.20 -18.16 3.77
N ASP A 2 9.22 -18.18 4.63
CA ASP A 2 10.35 -17.26 4.50
C ASP A 2 11.18 -17.60 3.26
N ILE A 3 11.89 -16.61 2.73
CA ILE A 3 12.82 -16.83 1.63
C ILE A 3 13.94 -17.77 2.07
N PRO A 4 14.30 -18.81 1.30
CA PRO A 4 15.46 -19.66 1.59
C PRO A 4 16.77 -18.88 1.58
N ASP A 5 17.73 -19.26 2.43
CA ASP A 5 19.02 -18.57 2.53
C ASP A 5 19.76 -18.50 1.19
N GLU A 6 19.70 -19.57 0.39
CA GLU A 6 20.35 -19.64 -0.93
C GLU A 6 19.75 -18.60 -1.89
N ASP A 7 18.41 -18.45 -1.90
CA ASP A 7 17.72 -17.48 -2.74
C ASP A 7 17.96 -16.04 -2.26
N PHE A 8 18.05 -15.84 -0.94
CA PHE A 8 18.41 -14.54 -0.38
C PHE A 8 19.82 -14.11 -0.81
N ILE A 9 20.79 -15.02 -0.75
CA ILE A 9 22.17 -14.75 -1.19
C ILE A 9 22.19 -14.45 -2.70
N GLU A 10 21.50 -15.23 -3.52
CA GLU A 10 21.44 -15.03 -4.97
C GLU A 10 20.82 -13.68 -5.32
N ALA A 11 19.73 -13.29 -4.64
CA ALA A 11 19.09 -11.98 -4.77
C ALA A 11 20.08 -10.86 -4.43
N ALA A 12 20.78 -10.98 -3.29
CA ALA A 12 21.74 -9.98 -2.84
C ALA A 12 22.90 -9.81 -3.83
N GLU A 13 23.48 -10.91 -4.34
CA GLU A 13 24.54 -10.87 -5.33
C GLU A 13 24.07 -10.26 -6.67
N THR A 14 22.85 -10.57 -7.08
CA THR A 14 22.27 -10.05 -8.31
C THR A 14 22.04 -8.53 -8.22
N VAL A 15 21.43 -8.07 -7.14
CA VAL A 15 21.20 -6.64 -6.90
C VAL A 15 22.53 -5.91 -6.75
N LYS A 16 23.50 -6.48 -6.02
CA LYS A 16 24.84 -5.90 -5.89
C LYS A 16 25.50 -5.66 -7.24
N LYS A 17 25.48 -6.63 -8.15
CA LYS A 17 26.04 -6.49 -9.51
C LYS A 17 25.42 -5.35 -10.31
N VAL A 18 24.14 -5.05 -10.09
CA VAL A 18 23.44 -3.91 -10.71
C VAL A 18 23.88 -2.60 -10.06
N CYS A 19 23.87 -2.55 -8.72
CA CYS A 19 24.26 -1.36 -7.95
C CYS A 19 25.70 -0.93 -8.26
N ASP A 20 26.63 -1.89 -8.34
CA ASP A 20 28.05 -1.61 -8.68
C ASP A 20 28.21 -0.91 -10.05
N LYS A 21 27.27 -1.10 -10.98
CA LYS A 21 27.27 -0.47 -12.31
C LYS A 21 26.59 0.90 -12.34
N MET A 22 25.72 1.21 -11.36
CA MET A 22 24.94 2.45 -11.36
C MET A 22 25.72 3.69 -10.90
N GLY A 23 26.89 3.51 -10.29
CA GLY A 23 27.73 4.63 -9.82
C GLY A 23 27.16 5.38 -8.61
N GLY A 24 26.08 4.88 -8.00
CA GLY A 24 25.46 5.40 -6.79
C GLY A 24 25.38 4.32 -5.70
N ILE A 25 25.24 4.75 -4.45
CA ILE A 25 25.03 3.84 -3.32
C ILE A 25 23.54 3.91 -2.96
N PRO A 26 22.73 2.87 -3.27
CA PRO A 26 21.34 2.84 -2.87
C PRO A 26 21.22 2.69 -1.35
N ILE A 27 20.12 3.17 -0.79
CA ILE A 27 19.83 2.95 0.63
C ILE A 27 19.36 1.51 0.85
N VAL A 28 19.45 1.05 2.10
CA VAL A 28 19.11 -0.33 2.48
C VAL A 28 17.69 -0.72 2.04
N PHE A 29 16.72 0.17 2.19
CA PHE A 29 15.33 -0.08 1.79
C PHE A 29 15.18 -0.30 0.28
N GLU A 30 15.90 0.46 -0.55
CA GLU A 30 15.92 0.26 -2.01
C GLU A 30 16.53 -1.09 -2.38
N ILE A 31 17.64 -1.48 -1.71
CA ILE A 31 18.27 -2.79 -1.93
C ILE A 31 17.30 -3.92 -1.58
N LEU A 32 16.68 -3.86 -0.41
CA LEU A 32 15.73 -4.90 0.04
C LEU A 32 14.50 -4.96 -0.87
N THR A 33 13.99 -3.82 -1.34
CA THR A 33 12.88 -3.76 -2.30
C THR A 33 13.25 -4.45 -3.62
N LEU A 34 14.44 -4.16 -4.16
CA LEU A 34 14.92 -4.81 -5.38
C LEU A 34 15.13 -6.31 -5.22
N MET A 35 15.68 -6.75 -4.08
CA MET A 35 15.83 -8.18 -3.77
C MET A 35 14.47 -8.88 -3.69
N ALA A 36 13.48 -8.27 -3.02
CA ALA A 36 12.14 -8.81 -2.93
C ALA A 36 11.47 -8.92 -4.31
N LEU A 37 11.54 -7.87 -5.13
CA LEU A 37 10.97 -7.88 -6.49
C LEU A 37 11.65 -8.93 -7.38
N TRP A 38 12.96 -9.08 -7.28
CA TRP A 38 13.70 -10.12 -7.98
C TRP A 38 13.23 -11.52 -7.56
N TYR A 39 13.08 -11.75 -6.27
CA TYR A 39 12.62 -13.02 -5.72
C TYR A 39 11.18 -13.34 -6.13
N PHE A 40 10.27 -12.38 -6.03
CA PHE A 40 8.88 -12.57 -6.49
C PHE A 40 8.80 -12.91 -7.99
N ALA A 41 9.67 -12.32 -8.80
CA ALA A 41 9.74 -12.66 -10.22
C ALA A 41 10.32 -14.08 -10.45
N LYS A 42 11.34 -14.49 -9.68
CA LYS A 42 11.90 -15.84 -9.70
C LYS A 42 10.85 -16.89 -9.32
N GLU A 43 10.08 -16.62 -8.28
CA GLU A 43 9.00 -17.50 -7.79
C GLU A 43 7.73 -17.44 -8.66
N GLN A 44 7.70 -16.57 -9.68
CA GLN A 44 6.55 -16.39 -10.56
C GLN A 44 5.25 -16.11 -9.79
N CYS A 45 5.32 -15.26 -8.77
CA CYS A 45 4.17 -14.91 -7.96
C CYS A 45 3.05 -14.32 -8.82
N ASP A 46 1.83 -14.85 -8.72
CA ASP A 46 0.64 -14.35 -9.43
C ASP A 46 0.24 -12.96 -8.96
N ILE A 47 0.39 -12.71 -7.67
CA ILE A 47 0.05 -11.44 -7.02
C ILE A 47 1.17 -11.04 -6.06
N VAL A 48 1.56 -9.77 -6.11
CA VAL A 48 2.53 -9.16 -5.19
C VAL A 48 1.87 -7.98 -4.50
N ILE A 49 1.95 -7.95 -3.18
CA ILE A 49 1.48 -6.83 -2.36
C ILE A 49 2.71 -6.07 -1.87
N LEU A 50 2.79 -4.78 -2.21
CA LEU A 50 3.88 -3.90 -1.83
C LEU A 50 3.38 -2.86 -0.83
N GLU A 51 4.00 -2.80 0.33
CA GLU A 51 3.75 -1.75 1.32
C GLU A 51 4.75 -0.61 1.12
N VAL A 52 4.22 0.60 0.99
CA VAL A 52 5.02 1.83 0.86
C VAL A 52 5.78 2.09 2.16
N GLY A 53 7.07 2.37 2.07
CA GLY A 53 7.87 2.73 3.23
C GLY A 53 7.55 4.13 3.73
N ILE A 54 7.74 5.16 2.91
CA ILE A 54 7.44 6.56 3.25
C ILE A 54 6.88 7.30 2.04
N GLY A 55 5.80 8.05 2.26
CA GLY A 55 5.19 8.88 1.23
C GLY A 55 4.45 8.05 0.18
N GLY A 56 5.06 7.86 -0.96
CA GLY A 56 4.53 7.06 -2.09
C GLY A 56 5.15 7.45 -3.42
N ARG A 57 5.07 8.71 -3.80
CA ARG A 57 5.51 9.21 -5.13
C ARG A 57 6.95 8.84 -5.49
N ILE A 58 7.87 8.95 -4.53
CA ILE A 58 9.30 8.66 -4.69
C ILE A 58 9.76 7.42 -3.90
N ASP A 59 8.82 6.64 -3.36
CA ASP A 59 9.14 5.44 -2.62
C ASP A 59 9.73 4.35 -3.53
N ALA A 60 10.66 3.55 -3.01
CA ALA A 60 11.31 2.48 -3.77
C ALA A 60 10.29 1.46 -4.32
N THR A 61 9.20 1.18 -3.59
CA THR A 61 8.13 0.27 -4.02
C THR A 61 7.33 0.82 -5.20
N ASN A 62 7.41 2.13 -5.46
CA ASN A 62 6.69 2.79 -6.55
C ASN A 62 7.36 2.63 -7.93
N CYS A 63 8.35 1.77 -8.05
CA CYS A 63 9.01 1.45 -9.32
C CYS A 63 8.12 0.64 -10.28
N ILE A 64 7.04 0.03 -9.80
CA ILE A 64 6.12 -0.76 -10.63
C ILE A 64 5.34 0.17 -11.58
N PRO A 65 5.44 -0.01 -12.92
CA PRO A 65 4.85 0.92 -13.87
C PRO A 65 3.32 0.84 -13.97
N SER A 66 2.75 -0.32 -13.69
CA SER A 66 1.32 -0.59 -13.83
C SER A 66 0.79 -1.49 -12.72
N PRO A 67 0.58 -0.95 -11.51
CA PRO A 67 -0.04 -1.71 -10.43
C PRO A 67 -1.49 -2.06 -10.80
N LYS A 68 -2.02 -3.18 -10.29
CA LYS A 68 -3.43 -3.54 -10.45
C LYS A 68 -4.32 -2.64 -9.60
N ALA A 69 -3.90 -2.40 -8.35
CA ALA A 69 -4.60 -1.54 -7.42
C ALA A 69 -3.61 -0.65 -6.66
N ALA A 70 -4.03 0.56 -6.36
CA ALA A 70 -3.36 1.50 -5.46
C ALA A 70 -4.30 1.77 -4.27
N VAL A 71 -3.88 1.34 -3.08
CA VAL A 71 -4.70 1.46 -1.87
C VAL A 71 -4.09 2.52 -0.95
N ILE A 72 -4.90 3.49 -0.57
CA ILE A 72 -4.53 4.56 0.38
C ILE A 72 -5.36 4.36 1.65
N THR A 73 -4.72 3.93 2.71
CA THR A 73 -5.33 3.76 4.02
C THR A 73 -5.59 5.11 4.69
N GLN A 74 -6.06 5.12 5.94
CA GLN A 74 -6.32 6.36 6.66
C GLN A 74 -5.03 7.18 6.80
N LEU A 75 -5.09 8.46 6.43
CA LEU A 75 -3.98 9.41 6.56
C LEU A 75 -3.90 9.98 7.97
N GLY A 76 -2.68 10.21 8.43
CA GLY A 76 -2.35 10.96 9.63
C GLY A 76 -1.23 11.96 9.35
N LEU A 77 -1.03 12.90 10.25
CA LEU A 77 0.15 13.78 10.21
C LEU A 77 1.34 12.99 10.73
N ASP A 78 2.14 12.48 9.81
CA ASP A 78 3.36 11.73 10.09
C ASP A 78 4.42 12.11 9.06
N HIS A 79 5.70 12.00 9.43
CA HIS A 79 6.82 12.39 8.57
C HIS A 79 6.67 13.81 7.97
N THR A 80 6.13 14.74 8.74
CA THR A 80 5.74 16.08 8.25
C THR A 80 6.90 16.90 7.69
N GLU A 81 8.12 16.65 8.14
CA GLU A 81 9.34 17.29 7.61
C GLU A 81 9.60 16.89 6.14
N THR A 82 9.17 15.68 5.75
CA THR A 82 9.39 15.14 4.40
C THR A 82 8.15 15.23 3.51
N LEU A 83 6.97 14.92 4.07
CA LEU A 83 5.73 14.79 3.31
C LEU A 83 4.87 16.06 3.32
N GLY A 84 5.22 17.01 4.19
CA GLY A 84 4.46 18.23 4.42
C GLY A 84 3.56 18.17 5.65
N ASP A 85 3.14 19.34 6.07
CA ASP A 85 2.49 19.63 7.35
C ASP A 85 0.94 19.62 7.27
N THR A 86 0.36 19.20 6.16
CA THR A 86 -1.09 19.08 5.97
C THR A 86 -1.48 17.73 5.38
N LEU A 87 -2.71 17.29 5.65
CA LEU A 87 -3.23 16.04 5.08
C LEU A 87 -3.30 16.07 3.57
N GLU A 88 -3.53 17.24 2.97
CA GLU A 88 -3.58 17.44 1.53
C GLU A 88 -2.20 17.19 0.89
N LYS A 89 -1.12 17.68 1.50
CA LYS A 89 0.25 17.44 1.04
C LYS A 89 0.60 15.95 1.15
N ILE A 90 0.27 15.33 2.28
CA ILE A 90 0.48 13.90 2.51
C ILE A 90 -0.34 13.07 1.51
N ALA A 91 -1.61 13.46 1.24
CA ALA A 91 -2.45 12.83 0.24
C ALA A 91 -1.86 12.91 -1.17
N ALA A 92 -1.25 14.04 -1.53
CA ALA A 92 -0.58 14.22 -2.82
C ALA A 92 0.64 13.29 -2.98
N GLU A 93 1.48 13.19 -1.94
CA GLU A 93 2.64 12.27 -1.95
C GLU A 93 2.21 10.80 -2.03
N LYS A 94 1.20 10.39 -1.23
CA LYS A 94 0.67 9.02 -1.26
C LYS A 94 -0.08 8.73 -2.57
N GLY A 95 -0.81 9.69 -3.12
CA GLY A 95 -1.47 9.60 -4.43
C GLY A 95 -0.50 9.38 -5.61
N GLY A 96 0.78 9.61 -5.38
CA GLY A 96 1.84 9.32 -6.36
C GLY A 96 1.94 7.86 -6.79
N ILE A 97 1.43 6.92 -5.99
CA ILE A 97 1.39 5.49 -6.35
C ILE A 97 0.28 5.15 -7.37
N ILE A 98 -0.70 6.02 -7.54
CA ILE A 98 -1.79 5.83 -8.51
C ILE A 98 -1.22 6.04 -9.92
N LYS A 99 -1.43 5.07 -10.80
CA LYS A 99 -0.93 5.07 -12.18
C LYS A 99 -2.05 4.75 -13.18
N PRO A 100 -1.95 5.22 -14.42
CA PRO A 100 -2.93 4.88 -15.44
C PRO A 100 -3.15 3.37 -15.56
N GLY A 101 -4.42 2.96 -15.66
CA GLY A 101 -4.80 1.55 -15.80
C GLY A 101 -4.95 0.77 -14.49
N CYS A 102 -4.67 1.37 -13.33
CA CYS A 102 -4.95 0.75 -12.04
C CYS A 102 -6.37 1.07 -11.55
N TYR A 103 -6.77 0.43 -10.43
CA TYR A 103 -7.88 0.85 -9.59
C TYR A 103 -7.32 1.59 -8.37
N ALA A 104 -8.00 2.64 -7.92
CA ALA A 104 -7.64 3.34 -6.70
C ALA A 104 -8.71 3.11 -5.63
N VAL A 105 -8.27 2.73 -4.44
CA VAL A 105 -9.11 2.62 -3.25
C VAL A 105 -8.55 3.53 -2.19
N MET A 106 -9.40 4.29 -1.51
CA MET A 106 -8.98 5.17 -0.43
C MET A 106 -9.93 5.03 0.75
N ALA A 107 -9.39 4.90 1.96
CA ALA A 107 -10.18 4.90 3.17
C ALA A 107 -10.96 6.21 3.32
N GLU A 108 -12.20 6.15 3.83
CA GLU A 108 -12.99 7.31 4.19
C GLU A 108 -12.26 8.18 5.22
N GLN A 109 -12.11 9.47 4.93
CA GLN A 109 -11.40 10.43 5.76
C GLN A 109 -11.81 11.88 5.43
N LYS A 110 -11.03 12.88 5.88
CA LYS A 110 -11.33 14.28 5.60
C LYS A 110 -11.48 14.55 4.10
N GLU A 111 -12.55 15.24 3.72
CA GLU A 111 -12.90 15.52 2.32
C GLU A 111 -11.78 16.25 1.58
N SER A 112 -11.08 17.19 2.24
CA SER A 112 -9.95 17.90 1.63
C SER A 112 -8.82 16.98 1.14
N ALA A 113 -8.54 15.89 1.88
CA ALA A 113 -7.56 14.89 1.45
C ALA A 113 -8.12 13.97 0.35
N VAL A 114 -9.41 13.62 0.44
CA VAL A 114 -10.11 12.85 -0.60
C VAL A 114 -10.14 13.62 -1.92
N ASP A 115 -10.37 14.93 -1.90
CA ASP A 115 -10.40 15.78 -3.09
C ASP A 115 -9.06 15.80 -3.82
N VAL A 116 -7.95 15.81 -3.08
CA VAL A 116 -6.61 15.72 -3.69
C VAL A 116 -6.45 14.42 -4.47
N VAL A 117 -6.80 13.28 -3.85
CA VAL A 117 -6.69 11.96 -4.50
C VAL A 117 -7.68 11.84 -5.66
N ARG A 118 -8.90 12.38 -5.52
CA ARG A 118 -9.91 12.42 -6.59
C ARG A 118 -9.40 13.18 -7.81
N GLU A 119 -8.75 14.33 -7.61
CA GLU A 119 -8.18 15.08 -8.72
C GLU A 119 -7.02 14.34 -9.42
N ILE A 120 -6.15 13.67 -8.65
CA ILE A 120 -5.09 12.81 -9.20
C ILE A 120 -5.70 11.68 -10.04
N CYS A 121 -6.73 11.01 -9.53
CA CYS A 121 -7.42 9.93 -10.23
C CYS A 121 -8.06 10.43 -11.53
N LYS A 122 -8.70 11.62 -11.49
CA LYS A 122 -9.30 12.25 -12.66
C LYS A 122 -8.26 12.55 -13.74
N GLN A 123 -7.13 13.15 -13.37
CA GLN A 123 -6.04 13.46 -14.30
C GLN A 123 -5.44 12.21 -14.96
N LYS A 124 -5.38 11.10 -14.20
CA LYS A 124 -4.84 9.82 -14.67
C LYS A 124 -5.88 8.89 -15.29
N GLN A 125 -7.14 9.31 -15.30
CA GLN A 125 -8.29 8.51 -15.78
C GLN A 125 -8.43 7.17 -15.04
N VAL A 126 -8.23 7.20 -13.71
CA VAL A 126 -8.29 6.04 -12.83
C VAL A 126 -9.60 6.08 -12.03
N PRO A 127 -10.37 4.99 -11.97
CA PRO A 127 -11.54 4.92 -11.10
C PRO A 127 -11.09 4.94 -9.63
N LEU A 128 -11.82 5.72 -8.81
CA LEU A 128 -11.59 5.84 -7.37
C LEU A 128 -12.80 5.34 -6.60
N THR A 129 -12.58 4.41 -5.67
CA THR A 129 -13.56 3.99 -4.67
C THR A 129 -13.16 4.53 -3.29
N ILE A 130 -14.11 5.09 -2.57
CA ILE A 130 -13.92 5.50 -1.17
C ILE A 130 -14.51 4.40 -0.29
N ALA A 131 -13.63 3.66 0.38
CA ALA A 131 -14.00 2.55 1.23
C ALA A 131 -14.63 3.07 2.54
N SER A 132 -15.86 2.67 2.83
CA SER A 132 -16.58 3.09 4.03
C SER A 132 -16.93 1.91 4.92
N VAL A 133 -16.79 2.12 6.23
CA VAL A 133 -17.21 1.15 7.24
C VAL A 133 -18.73 1.11 7.46
N SER A 134 -19.50 1.97 6.82
CA SER A 134 -20.96 2.11 7.01
C SER A 134 -21.77 0.84 6.69
N ARG A 135 -21.19 -0.07 5.90
CA ARG A 135 -21.79 -1.37 5.58
C ARG A 135 -21.47 -2.46 6.59
N MET A 136 -20.51 -2.19 7.50
CA MET A 136 -20.02 -3.15 8.49
C MET A 136 -20.58 -2.90 9.86
N LYS A 137 -20.88 -3.97 10.60
CA LYS A 137 -21.27 -3.95 12.00
C LYS A 137 -20.34 -4.84 12.80
N VAL A 138 -19.60 -4.26 13.74
CA VAL A 138 -18.79 -5.04 14.68
C VAL A 138 -19.71 -5.68 15.70
N LEU A 139 -19.76 -7.00 15.74
CA LEU A 139 -20.58 -7.79 16.64
C LEU A 139 -19.86 -8.06 17.96
N SER A 140 -18.55 -8.36 17.88
CA SER A 140 -17.69 -8.53 19.05
C SER A 140 -16.24 -8.17 18.71
N SER A 141 -15.47 -7.82 19.74
CA SER A 141 -14.04 -7.49 19.61
C SER A 141 -13.29 -8.04 20.81
N SER A 142 -12.15 -8.68 20.55
CA SER A 142 -11.23 -9.23 21.55
C SER A 142 -9.79 -9.04 21.10
N VAL A 143 -8.82 -9.50 21.90
CA VAL A 143 -7.41 -9.52 21.50
C VAL A 143 -7.13 -10.55 20.41
N GLU A 144 -7.98 -11.54 20.25
CA GLU A 144 -7.86 -12.59 19.24
C GLU A 144 -8.42 -12.16 17.87
N GLY A 145 -9.24 -11.10 17.86
CA GLY A 145 -9.85 -10.60 16.64
C GLY A 145 -11.26 -10.05 16.86
N GLN A 146 -11.93 -9.82 15.73
CA GLN A 146 -13.24 -9.18 15.69
C GLN A 146 -14.21 -9.97 14.82
N GLN A 147 -15.46 -10.12 15.30
CA GLN A 147 -16.56 -10.63 14.50
C GLN A 147 -17.30 -9.45 13.87
N ILE A 148 -17.39 -9.46 12.57
CA ILE A 148 -17.96 -8.37 11.78
C ILE A 148 -19.06 -8.96 10.89
N GLU A 149 -20.18 -8.26 10.80
CA GLU A 149 -21.21 -8.51 9.82
C GLU A 149 -21.14 -7.44 8.72
N ASP A 150 -20.82 -7.86 7.52
CA ASP A 150 -20.81 -7.00 6.34
C ASP A 150 -22.09 -7.23 5.52
N LYS A 151 -22.69 -6.16 4.99
CA LYS A 151 -23.96 -6.24 4.25
C LYS A 151 -23.86 -7.04 2.94
N GLU A 152 -22.69 -7.12 2.35
CA GLU A 152 -22.45 -7.80 1.07
C GLU A 152 -21.81 -9.18 1.26
N TYR A 153 -20.81 -9.26 2.14
CA TYR A 153 -20.03 -10.50 2.35
C TYR A 153 -20.52 -11.33 3.55
N GLY A 154 -21.47 -10.83 4.33
CA GLY A 154 -22.00 -11.55 5.49
C GLY A 154 -21.05 -11.55 6.69
N ALA A 155 -20.97 -12.68 7.39
CA ALA A 155 -20.15 -12.81 8.59
C ALA A 155 -18.65 -12.97 8.27
N ILE A 156 -17.83 -12.10 8.84
CA ILE A 156 -16.38 -12.09 8.66
C ILE A 156 -15.72 -12.18 10.04
N PHE A 157 -14.74 -13.08 10.18
CA PHE A 157 -13.82 -13.05 11.31
C PHE A 157 -12.52 -12.37 10.88
N LEU A 158 -12.20 -11.23 11.49
CA LEU A 158 -10.96 -10.49 11.29
C LEU A 158 -10.00 -10.83 12.44
N PRO A 159 -8.92 -11.61 12.21
CA PRO A 159 -7.99 -12.03 13.27
C PRO A 159 -7.02 -10.90 13.67
N LEU A 160 -7.51 -9.68 13.75
CA LEU A 160 -6.77 -8.48 14.10
C LEU A 160 -7.60 -7.62 15.05
N ALA A 161 -6.99 -7.18 16.15
CA ALA A 161 -7.62 -6.33 17.13
C ALA A 161 -7.53 -4.85 16.76
N GLY A 162 -8.52 -4.07 17.23
CA GLY A 162 -8.52 -2.62 17.11
C GLY A 162 -9.42 -2.06 16.00
N ALA A 163 -10.08 -0.95 16.29
CA ALA A 163 -11.06 -0.32 15.39
C ALA A 163 -10.46 0.12 14.05
N HIS A 164 -9.15 0.44 13.99
CA HIS A 164 -8.46 0.80 12.76
C HIS A 164 -8.39 -0.37 11.77
N GLN A 165 -8.38 -1.61 12.26
CA GLN A 165 -8.36 -2.79 11.39
C GLN A 165 -9.69 -3.00 10.65
N VAL A 166 -10.82 -2.55 11.23
CA VAL A 166 -12.11 -2.55 10.52
C VAL A 166 -12.06 -1.59 9.33
N LYS A 167 -11.39 -0.45 9.47
CA LYS A 167 -11.19 0.49 8.37
C LYS A 167 -10.25 -0.08 7.29
N ASN A 168 -9.20 -0.79 7.71
CA ASN A 168 -8.32 -1.48 6.78
C ASN A 168 -9.06 -2.59 6.03
N LEU A 169 -9.90 -3.36 6.73
CA LEU A 169 -10.76 -4.36 6.10
C LEU A 169 -11.69 -3.73 5.05
N ALA A 170 -12.26 -2.55 5.33
CA ALA A 170 -13.10 -1.84 4.36
C ALA A 170 -12.36 -1.60 3.04
N ASN A 171 -11.08 -1.21 3.09
CA ASN A 171 -10.28 -1.03 1.87
C ASN A 171 -10.04 -2.35 1.11
N VAL A 172 -9.93 -3.46 1.83
CA VAL A 172 -9.65 -4.78 1.22
C VAL A 172 -10.89 -5.34 0.50
N LEU A 173 -12.09 -4.97 0.96
CA LEU A 173 -13.36 -5.48 0.42
C LEU A 173 -13.86 -4.69 -0.80
N GLU A 174 -13.22 -3.59 -1.18
CA GLU A 174 -13.48 -2.81 -2.40
C GLU A 174 -12.63 -3.30 -3.57
#